data_4c191c6e0f6725150c5665bcac4783ae
#
_entry.id   4c191c6e0f6725150c5665bcac4783ae
#
_cell.length_a   1.000
_cell.length_b   1.000
_cell.length_c   1.000
_cell.angle_alpha   90.00
_cell.angle_beta   90.00
_cell.angle_gamma   90.00
#
_symmetry.space_group_name_H-M   'P 1'
#
loop_
_entity.id
_entity.type
_entity.pdbx_description
1 polymer ?
#
loop_
_entity_poly.entity_id
_entity_poly.type
_entity_poly.pdbx_seq_one_letter_code
_entity_poly.pdbx_strand_id
1 'polypeptide(L)'
;MKKGRYIHKQVKIRVNGKYIQCDKKIAEVVRTLNKVGCITQLSCQDNNGKVWFCFTLAGARHFWKMAHGLWYKTDDGKMENWMYDQDWQYININNDWGRVVEELVSLRFPKEELSKFKKYLRALEG
;
A
#
# COMPACT_ATOMS: atom_id res chain seq x y z
N MET A 1 10.39 -13.52 -26.26
CA MET A 1 9.55 -12.53 -25.67
C MET A 1 8.84 -13.05 -24.42
N LYS A 2 8.74 -12.25 -23.42
CA LYS A 2 8.10 -12.63 -22.17
C LYS A 2 6.61 -12.47 -22.25
N LYS A 3 5.91 -13.57 -22.12
CA LYS A 3 4.46 -13.53 -22.14
C LYS A 3 3.91 -13.22 -20.78
N GLY A 4 2.84 -12.46 -20.75
CA GLY A 4 2.16 -12.13 -19.51
C GLY A 4 2.92 -11.23 -18.58
N ARG A 5 4.05 -10.73 -19.02
CA ARG A 5 4.81 -9.79 -18.22
C ARG A 5 4.47 -8.38 -18.64
N TYR A 6 3.97 -7.62 -17.72
CA TYR A 6 3.70 -6.21 -17.95
C TYR A 6 4.78 -5.39 -17.31
N ILE A 7 5.31 -4.45 -18.10
CA ILE A 7 6.25 -3.48 -17.57
C ILE A 7 5.51 -2.16 -17.45
N HIS A 8 5.14 -1.81 -16.25
CA HIS A 8 4.48 -0.54 -16.00
C HIS A 8 5.49 0.58 -16.08
N LYS A 9 5.05 1.71 -16.61
CA LYS A 9 5.89 2.88 -16.62
C LYS A 9 6.23 3.27 -15.21
N GLN A 10 7.53 3.42 -14.93
CA GLN A 10 8.00 3.72 -13.59
C GLN A 10 8.55 5.13 -13.52
N VAL A 11 8.49 5.70 -12.34
CA VAL A 11 9.05 7.01 -12.03
C VAL A 11 9.84 6.91 -10.74
N LYS A 12 10.75 7.85 -10.57
CA LYS A 12 11.52 7.97 -9.35
C LYS A 12 10.97 9.15 -8.57
N ILE A 13 10.60 8.90 -7.32
CA ILE A 13 10.11 9.95 -6.44
C ILE A 13 11.10 10.15 -5.31
N ARG A 14 11.09 11.34 -4.73
CA ARG A 14 11.93 11.63 -3.56
C ARG A 14 11.04 11.92 -2.37
N VAL A 15 11.30 11.22 -1.27
CA VAL A 15 10.56 11.43 -0.04
C VAL A 15 11.47 11.14 1.15
N ASN A 16 11.46 12.01 2.15
CA ASN A 16 12.28 11.87 3.35
C ASN A 16 13.78 11.69 3.02
N GLY A 17 14.26 12.39 1.98
CA GLY A 17 15.65 12.33 1.57
C GLY A 17 16.06 11.07 0.81
N LYS A 18 15.12 10.21 0.50
CA LYS A 18 15.38 8.97 -0.23
C LYS A 18 14.68 8.97 -1.57
N TYR A 19 15.23 8.23 -2.53
CA TYR A 19 14.59 8.01 -3.82
C TYR A 19 13.93 6.65 -3.81
N ILE A 20 12.69 6.62 -4.31
CA ILE A 20 11.90 5.39 -4.44
C ILE A 20 11.48 5.28 -5.89
N GLN A 21 11.73 4.13 -6.50
CA GLN A 21 11.25 3.85 -7.84
C GLN A 21 9.94 3.06 -7.72
N CYS A 22 8.91 3.52 -8.41
CA CYS A 22 7.59 2.89 -8.33
C CYS A 22 6.80 3.12 -9.60
N ASP A 23 5.71 2.37 -9.76
CA ASP A 23 4.83 2.53 -10.90
C ASP A 23 4.19 3.92 -10.91
N LYS A 24 4.10 4.51 -12.10
CA LYS A 24 3.68 5.89 -12.26
C LYS A 24 2.29 6.19 -11.68
N LYS A 25 1.34 5.29 -11.89
CA LYS A 25 -0.05 5.53 -11.47
C LYS A 25 -0.23 5.60 -9.96
N ILE A 26 0.68 5.00 -9.21
CA ILE A 26 0.62 5.00 -7.75
C ILE A 26 1.72 5.82 -7.11
N ALA A 27 2.49 6.57 -7.90
CA ALA A 27 3.63 7.32 -7.38
C ALA A 27 3.24 8.31 -6.28
N GLU A 28 2.15 9.03 -6.46
CA GLU A 28 1.65 9.97 -5.47
C GLU A 28 1.26 9.25 -4.17
N VAL A 29 0.60 8.10 -4.31
CA VAL A 29 0.19 7.28 -3.17
C VAL A 29 1.41 6.77 -2.40
N VAL A 30 2.40 6.24 -3.12
CA VAL A 30 3.64 5.75 -2.50
C VAL A 30 4.34 6.89 -1.77
N ARG A 31 4.39 8.08 -2.38
CA ARG A 31 4.99 9.25 -1.73
C ARG A 31 4.26 9.59 -0.44
N THR A 32 2.94 9.68 -0.49
CA THR A 32 2.14 10.04 0.69
C THR A 32 2.30 9.02 1.81
N LEU A 33 2.22 7.73 1.48
CA LEU A 33 2.40 6.67 2.46
C LEU A 33 3.74 6.78 3.18
N ASN A 34 4.82 6.90 2.41
CA ASN A 34 6.14 7.00 3.00
C ASN A 34 6.35 8.31 3.77
N LYS A 35 5.78 9.40 3.27
CA LYS A 35 5.88 10.70 3.94
C LYS A 35 5.26 10.69 5.33
N VAL A 36 4.13 9.99 5.49
CA VAL A 36 3.43 9.94 6.78
C VAL A 36 3.90 8.77 7.66
N GLY A 37 4.94 8.06 7.25
CA GLY A 37 5.53 7.00 8.06
C GLY A 37 5.05 5.59 7.77
N CYS A 38 4.19 5.42 6.77
CA CYS A 38 3.72 4.09 6.35
C CYS A 38 4.68 3.55 5.29
N ILE A 39 5.86 3.15 5.72
CA ILE A 39 6.96 2.80 4.83
C ILE A 39 6.63 1.57 4.00
N THR A 40 6.81 1.67 2.68
CA THR A 40 6.62 0.56 1.75
C THR A 40 7.96 0.02 1.28
N GLN A 41 7.99 -1.31 1.02
CA GLN A 41 9.16 -1.96 0.41
C GLN A 41 8.94 -2.19 -1.07
N LEU A 42 7.73 -2.62 -1.43
CA LEU A 42 7.36 -2.95 -2.80
C LEU A 42 5.95 -2.43 -3.08
N SER A 43 5.66 -2.20 -4.34
CA SER A 43 4.32 -1.79 -4.75
C SER A 43 4.09 -2.13 -6.22
N CYS A 44 2.83 -2.24 -6.61
CA CYS A 44 2.45 -2.48 -7.99
C CYS A 44 1.08 -1.85 -8.26
N GLN A 45 0.95 -1.14 -9.38
CA GLN A 45 -0.32 -0.49 -9.73
C GLN A 45 -1.37 -1.45 -10.28
N ASP A 46 -0.94 -2.60 -10.77
CA ASP A 46 -1.86 -3.59 -11.33
C ASP A 46 -1.19 -4.97 -11.30
N ASN A 47 -1.46 -5.70 -10.22
CA ASN A 47 -1.01 -7.07 -10.07
C ASN A 47 -2.26 -7.96 -10.16
N ASN A 48 -2.52 -8.47 -11.37
CA ASN A 48 -3.72 -9.26 -11.67
C ASN A 48 -5.01 -8.52 -11.30
N GLY A 49 -5.08 -7.24 -11.67
CA GLY A 49 -6.27 -6.41 -11.43
C GLY A 49 -6.31 -5.77 -10.05
N LYS A 50 -5.27 -5.93 -9.25
CA LYS A 50 -5.21 -5.36 -7.92
C LYS A 50 -4.03 -4.43 -7.75
N VAL A 51 -4.24 -3.36 -7.02
CA VAL A 51 -3.14 -2.52 -6.51
C VAL A 51 -2.53 -3.25 -5.32
N TRP A 52 -1.23 -3.20 -5.21
CA TRP A 52 -0.50 -3.91 -4.18
C TRP A 52 0.52 -2.99 -3.52
N PHE A 53 0.51 -2.97 -2.19
CA PHE A 53 1.54 -2.32 -1.40
C PHE A 53 2.08 -3.32 -0.40
N CYS A 54 3.40 -3.38 -0.27
CA CYS A 54 4.05 -4.21 0.72
C CYS A 54 4.75 -3.29 1.72
N PHE A 55 4.21 -3.23 2.92
CA PHE A 55 4.74 -2.37 3.99
C PHE A 55 5.78 -3.12 4.81
N THR A 56 6.71 -2.37 5.40
CA THR A 56 7.44 -2.89 6.56
C THR A 56 6.43 -3.14 7.68
N LEU A 57 6.75 -4.00 8.62
CA LEU A 57 5.83 -4.24 9.75
C LEU A 57 5.53 -2.94 10.51
N ALA A 58 6.54 -2.14 10.77
CA ALA A 58 6.36 -0.86 11.44
C ALA A 58 5.48 0.08 10.60
N GLY A 59 5.66 0.08 9.28
CA GLY A 59 4.86 0.89 8.37
C GLY A 59 3.40 0.49 8.38
N ALA A 60 3.13 -0.82 8.39
CA ALA A 60 1.75 -1.32 8.44
C ALA A 60 1.09 -0.97 9.77
N ARG A 61 1.80 -1.14 10.87
CA ARG A 61 1.27 -0.78 12.19
C ARG A 61 0.93 0.70 12.26
N HIS A 62 1.77 1.51 11.69
CA HIS A 62 1.52 2.95 11.65
C HIS A 62 0.29 3.27 10.82
N PHE A 63 0.14 2.62 9.67
CA PHE A 63 -1.03 2.80 8.82
C PHE A 63 -2.31 2.41 9.56
N TRP A 64 -2.32 1.24 10.21
CA TRP A 64 -3.51 0.80 10.97
C TRP A 64 -3.87 1.78 12.06
N LYS A 65 -2.87 2.30 12.77
CA LYS A 65 -3.08 3.25 13.85
C LYS A 65 -3.70 4.54 13.32
N MET A 66 -3.21 5.04 12.20
CA MET A 66 -3.75 6.25 11.57
C MET A 66 -5.15 6.02 10.99
N ALA A 67 -5.35 4.88 10.36
CA ALA A 67 -6.59 4.58 9.65
C ALA A 67 -7.72 4.07 10.54
N HIS A 68 -7.41 3.68 11.77
CA HIS A 68 -8.40 3.07 12.68
C HIS A 68 -9.63 3.96 12.90
N GLY A 69 -9.46 5.25 12.93
CA GLY A 69 -10.56 6.19 13.15
C GLY A 69 -11.27 6.64 11.88
N LEU A 70 -10.89 6.11 10.72
CA LEU A 70 -11.46 6.56 9.46
C LEU A 70 -12.64 5.69 9.05
N TRP A 71 -13.80 6.09 9.52
CA TRP A 71 -15.05 5.45 9.15
C TRP A 71 -15.78 6.31 8.14
N TYR A 72 -16.48 5.68 7.23
CA TYR A 72 -17.30 6.39 6.28
C TYR A 72 -18.69 5.79 6.24
N LYS A 73 -19.67 6.60 5.84
CA LYS A 73 -21.05 6.19 5.75
C LYS A 73 -21.34 5.73 4.32
N THR A 74 -21.88 4.52 4.19
CA THR A 74 -22.26 3.98 2.90
C THR A 74 -23.65 4.51 2.49
N ASP A 75 -24.02 4.28 1.23
CA ASP A 75 -25.30 4.75 0.70
C ASP A 75 -26.50 4.19 1.45
N ASP A 76 -26.37 3.00 2.02
CA ASP A 76 -27.43 2.39 2.82
C ASP A 76 -27.41 2.80 4.29
N GLY A 77 -26.57 3.77 4.63
CA GLY A 77 -26.51 4.34 5.97
C GLY A 77 -25.63 3.61 6.95
N LYS A 78 -24.92 2.56 6.52
CA LYS A 78 -24.02 1.82 7.39
C LYS A 78 -22.67 2.52 7.51
N MET A 79 -22.02 2.32 8.65
CA MET A 79 -20.66 2.82 8.86
C MET A 79 -19.67 1.70 8.55
N GLU A 80 -18.71 2.00 7.69
CA GLU A 80 -17.69 1.03 7.30
C GLU A 80 -16.31 1.66 7.35
N ASN A 81 -15.31 0.84 7.65
CA ASN A 81 -13.91 1.23 7.54
C ASN A 81 -13.31 0.43 6.39
N TRP A 82 -12.93 1.15 5.35
CA TRP A 82 -12.47 0.57 4.09
C TRP A 82 -11.36 -0.47 4.29
N MET A 83 -10.43 -0.22 5.21
CA MET A 83 -9.27 -1.09 5.34
C MET A 83 -9.60 -2.51 5.81
N TYR A 84 -10.75 -2.70 6.49
CA TYR A 84 -11.13 -4.03 6.98
C TYR A 84 -11.62 -4.95 5.88
N ASP A 85 -11.98 -4.41 4.74
CA ASP A 85 -12.51 -5.20 3.62
C ASP A 85 -11.44 -5.62 2.64
N GLN A 86 -10.18 -5.25 2.88
CA GLN A 86 -9.13 -5.48 1.92
C GLN A 86 -8.32 -6.73 2.25
N ASP A 87 -7.52 -7.18 1.29
CA ASP A 87 -6.71 -8.38 1.42
C ASP A 87 -5.38 -8.01 2.09
N TRP A 88 -5.25 -8.40 3.35
CA TRP A 88 -4.04 -8.18 4.14
C TRP A 88 -3.33 -9.51 4.36
N GLN A 89 -2.02 -9.53 4.15
CA GLN A 89 -1.22 -10.72 4.38
C GLN A 89 0.05 -10.38 5.14
N TYR A 90 0.35 -11.18 6.15
CA TYR A 90 1.59 -11.09 6.89
C TYR A 90 2.61 -12.01 6.24
N ILE A 91 3.81 -11.48 5.95
CA ILE A 91 4.85 -12.20 5.21
C ILE A 91 6.14 -12.17 6.02
N ASN A 92 6.72 -13.33 6.22
CA ASN A 92 8.03 -13.46 6.83
C ASN A 92 9.06 -13.80 5.76
N ILE A 93 10.15 -13.05 5.74
CA ILE A 93 11.30 -13.38 4.91
C ILE A 93 12.31 -14.05 5.82
N ASN A 94 12.66 -15.30 5.52
CA ASN A 94 13.59 -16.08 6.31
C ASN A 94 14.95 -16.17 5.62
N ASN A 95 16.00 -16.26 6.42
CA ASN A 95 17.33 -16.55 5.90
C ASN A 95 17.47 -18.09 5.70
N ASP A 96 18.65 -18.53 5.26
CA ASP A 96 18.91 -19.94 4.98
C ASP A 96 18.85 -20.82 6.23
N TRP A 97 18.88 -20.21 7.40
CA TRP A 97 18.82 -20.92 8.69
C TRP A 97 17.40 -21.00 9.23
N GLY A 98 16.42 -20.53 8.46
CA GLY A 98 15.04 -20.52 8.89
C GLY A 98 14.67 -19.42 9.87
N ARG A 99 15.55 -18.48 10.11
CA ARG A 99 15.26 -17.35 11.00
C ARG A 99 14.61 -16.22 10.23
N VAL A 100 13.62 -15.58 10.86
CA VAL A 100 12.96 -14.42 10.27
C VAL A 100 13.94 -13.25 10.28
N VAL A 101 14.26 -12.73 9.09
CA VAL A 101 15.15 -11.57 8.94
C VAL A 101 14.39 -10.32 8.53
N GLU A 102 13.17 -10.47 8.02
CA GLU A 102 12.33 -9.35 7.66
C GLU A 102 10.86 -9.73 7.78
N GLU A 103 10.06 -8.83 8.31
CA GLU A 103 8.61 -9.01 8.43
C GLU A 103 7.94 -7.94 7.58
N LEU A 104 7.06 -8.37 6.71
CA LEU A 104 6.33 -7.49 5.80
C LEU A 104 4.84 -7.74 5.93
N VAL A 105 4.06 -6.73 5.58
CA VAL A 105 2.60 -6.85 5.53
C VAL A 105 2.14 -6.33 4.19
N SER A 106 1.46 -7.16 3.43
CA SER A 106 0.95 -6.75 2.13
C SER A 106 -0.52 -6.35 2.22
N LEU A 107 -0.86 -5.35 1.43
CA LEU A 107 -2.23 -4.89 1.24
C LEU A 107 -2.54 -4.97 -0.24
N ARG A 108 -3.64 -5.63 -0.60
CA ARG A 108 -4.14 -5.68 -1.97
C ARG A 108 -5.58 -5.25 -2.01
N PHE A 109 -5.93 -4.48 -3.03
CA PHE A 109 -7.31 -4.09 -3.27
C PHE A 109 -7.55 -3.92 -4.77
N PRO A 110 -8.81 -4.00 -5.23
CA PRO A 110 -9.11 -3.84 -6.64
C PRO A 110 -8.62 -2.51 -7.18
N LYS A 111 -8.01 -2.52 -8.35
CA LYS A 111 -7.47 -1.28 -8.93
C LYS A 111 -8.54 -0.21 -9.15
N GLU A 112 -9.78 -0.63 -9.29
CA GLU A 112 -10.91 0.30 -9.44
C GLU A 112 -11.13 1.14 -8.18
N GLU A 113 -10.60 0.70 -7.04
CA GLU A 113 -10.73 1.43 -5.78
C GLU A 113 -9.58 2.38 -5.49
N LEU A 114 -8.67 2.55 -6.44
CA LEU A 114 -7.51 3.42 -6.22
C LEU A 114 -7.92 4.87 -5.90
N SER A 115 -8.93 5.39 -6.58
CA SER A 115 -9.43 6.75 -6.30
C SER A 115 -9.96 6.88 -4.89
N LYS A 116 -10.65 5.85 -4.41
CA LYS A 116 -11.17 5.80 -3.04
C LYS A 116 -10.03 5.78 -2.03
N PHE A 117 -9.01 4.99 -2.31
CA PHE A 117 -7.83 4.92 -1.45
C PHE A 117 -7.11 6.26 -1.39
N LYS A 118 -7.00 6.96 -2.51
CA LYS A 118 -6.40 8.30 -2.54
C LYS A 118 -7.15 9.29 -1.65
N LYS A 119 -8.47 9.25 -1.68
CA LYS A 119 -9.30 10.10 -0.79
C LYS A 119 -9.04 9.77 0.67
N TYR A 120 -8.92 8.47 0.97
CA TYR A 120 -8.63 7.99 2.29
C TYR A 120 -7.32 8.59 2.80
N LEU A 121 -6.28 8.53 1.97
CA LEU A 121 -4.96 9.04 2.34
C LEU A 121 -4.96 10.56 2.55
N ARG A 122 -5.73 11.29 1.77
CA ARG A 122 -5.84 12.75 1.95
C ARG A 122 -6.43 13.07 3.32
N ALA A 123 -7.41 12.29 3.76
CA ALA A 123 -8.00 12.47 5.09
C ALA A 123 -6.97 12.20 6.18
N LEU A 124 -6.09 11.19 5.99
CA LEU A 124 -5.03 10.89 6.95
C LEU A 124 -3.95 11.96 6.98
N GLU A 125 -3.69 12.57 5.84
CA GLU A 125 -2.66 13.58 5.72
C GLU A 125 -3.06 14.89 6.41
N GLY A 126 -4.32 15.07 6.58
CA GLY A 126 -4.85 16.21 7.29
C GLY A 126 -5.18 17.35 6.46
#